data_f7c2744f3819d5de02dfab800efc1178
#
_entry.id   f7c2744f3819d5de02dfab800efc1178
#
_cell.length_a   1.000
_cell.length_b   1.000
_cell.length_c   1.000
_cell.angle_alpha   90.00
_cell.angle_beta   90.00
_cell.angle_gamma   90.00
#
_symmetry.space_group_name_H-M   'P 1'
#
loop_
_entity.id
_entity.type
_entity.pdbx_description
1 polymer ?
#
loop_
_entity_poly.entity_id
_entity_poly.type
_entity_poly.pdbx_seq_one_letter_code
_entity_poly.pdbx_strand_id
1 'polypeptide(L)'
;MENFFNQFFENIGEDKNREGLKETPKRVQELWKFLYKGYKEDPKVALKSAYFQGVCDEMIVAQNIEFYSTCEHHLLPFLGNISLGYIPKEKIVGIGAIAKLIEIYSRRLQIQERLTTQIAETFDEIIEPRGVIVVCEAKHLCMSMQGVQKQNAIIKTSVLKGLFKKDPKTRAEFIQLLKS
;
A
#
# COMPACT_ATOMS: atom_id res chain seq x y z
N MET A 1 7.19 21.78 -15.56
CA MET A 1 8.09 21.25 -14.50
C MET A 1 9.26 22.19 -14.24
N GLU A 2 10.01 22.62 -15.24
CA GLU A 2 11.16 23.52 -15.07
C GLU A 2 10.82 24.80 -14.27
N ASN A 3 9.76 25.52 -14.64
CA ASN A 3 9.34 26.73 -13.91
C ASN A 3 9.03 26.44 -12.42
N PHE A 4 8.42 25.29 -12.11
CA PHE A 4 8.15 24.88 -10.73
C PHE A 4 9.45 24.69 -9.95
N PHE A 5 10.43 23.99 -10.52
CA PHE A 5 11.71 23.76 -9.85
C PHE A 5 12.56 25.03 -9.76
N ASN A 6 12.51 25.92 -10.76
CA ASN A 6 13.21 27.21 -10.69
C ASN A 6 12.70 28.04 -9.51
N GLN A 7 11.37 28.17 -9.36
CA GLN A 7 10.76 28.86 -8.22
C GLN A 7 11.08 28.18 -6.89
N PHE A 8 11.05 26.83 -6.87
CA PHE A 8 11.38 26.07 -5.66
C PHE A 8 12.82 26.34 -5.21
N PHE A 9 13.80 26.27 -6.11
CA PHE A 9 15.20 26.55 -5.79
C PHE A 9 15.42 27.98 -5.32
N GLU A 10 14.80 28.94 -5.98
CA GLU A 10 14.83 30.35 -5.57
C GLU A 10 14.25 30.56 -4.16
N ASN A 11 13.11 29.92 -3.86
CA ASN A 11 12.45 30.03 -2.55
C ASN A 11 13.28 29.47 -1.39
N ILE A 12 14.06 28.41 -1.64
CA ILE A 12 14.93 27.81 -0.61
C ILE A 12 16.34 28.42 -0.59
N GLY A 13 16.66 29.37 -1.49
CA GLY A 13 17.97 30.04 -1.58
C GLY A 13 19.06 29.16 -2.23
N GLU A 14 18.69 28.21 -3.09
CA GLU A 14 19.65 27.34 -3.76
C GLU A 14 19.95 27.82 -5.18
N ASP A 15 21.21 27.66 -5.62
CA ASP A 15 21.61 27.97 -7.00
C ASP A 15 21.15 26.90 -7.98
N LYS A 16 20.11 27.24 -8.76
CA LYS A 16 19.56 26.35 -9.79
C LYS A 16 20.55 25.93 -10.88
N ASN A 17 21.64 26.68 -11.06
CA ASN A 17 22.65 26.42 -12.09
C ASN A 17 23.73 25.45 -11.59
N ARG A 18 23.75 25.09 -10.32
CA ARG A 18 24.66 24.11 -9.74
C ARG A 18 24.54 22.78 -10.49
N GLU A 19 25.67 22.19 -10.88
CA GLU A 19 25.73 21.02 -11.76
C GLU A 19 24.81 19.87 -11.30
N GLY A 20 24.78 19.59 -10.00
CA GLY A 20 23.92 18.53 -9.42
C GLY A 20 22.43 18.78 -9.57
N LEU A 21 21.97 20.01 -9.82
CA LEU A 21 20.55 20.38 -9.93
C LEU A 21 20.02 20.50 -11.36
N LYS A 22 20.90 20.62 -12.36
CA LYS A 22 20.49 20.80 -13.76
C LYS A 22 19.52 19.74 -14.25
N GLU A 23 19.75 18.48 -13.88
CA GLU A 23 18.89 17.36 -14.30
C GLU A 23 17.77 17.04 -13.29
N THR A 24 17.71 17.71 -12.14
CA THR A 24 16.72 17.41 -11.08
C THR A 24 15.28 17.52 -11.57
N PRO A 25 14.86 18.53 -12.33
CA PRO A 25 13.47 18.61 -12.83
C PRO A 25 13.07 17.39 -13.65
N LYS A 26 13.95 16.90 -14.52
CA LYS A 26 13.71 15.72 -15.35
C LYS A 26 13.67 14.44 -14.53
N ARG A 27 14.65 14.25 -13.63
CA ARG A 27 14.73 13.07 -12.76
C ARG A 27 13.51 12.95 -11.85
N VAL A 28 13.06 14.06 -11.26
CA VAL A 28 11.87 14.06 -10.41
C VAL A 28 10.60 13.81 -11.22
N GLN A 29 10.51 14.31 -12.45
CA GLN A 29 9.38 14.02 -13.33
C GLN A 29 9.27 12.52 -13.64
N GLU A 30 10.37 11.85 -13.96
CA GLU A 30 10.38 10.40 -14.19
C GLU A 30 10.07 9.61 -12.91
N LEU A 31 10.64 10.03 -11.77
CA LEU A 31 10.33 9.46 -10.46
C LEU A 31 8.82 9.54 -10.16
N TRP A 32 8.18 10.67 -10.37
CA TRP A 32 6.75 10.83 -10.11
C TRP A 32 5.88 9.98 -11.03
N LYS A 33 6.26 9.78 -12.29
CA LYS A 33 5.57 8.82 -13.17
C LYS A 33 5.58 7.42 -12.58
N PHE A 34 6.69 6.99 -11.99
CA PHE A 34 6.82 5.70 -11.33
C PHE A 34 6.06 5.64 -10.00
N LEU A 35 6.24 6.65 -9.13
CA LEU A 35 5.61 6.67 -7.81
C LEU A 35 4.08 6.74 -7.88
N TYR A 36 3.53 7.33 -8.93
CA TYR A 36 2.09 7.53 -9.08
C TYR A 36 1.47 6.74 -10.24
N LYS A 37 2.17 5.68 -10.70
CA LYS A 37 1.66 4.82 -11.79
C LYS A 37 0.32 4.14 -11.44
N GLY A 38 0.05 3.91 -10.15
CA GLY A 38 -1.18 3.27 -9.68
C GLY A 38 -2.46 4.02 -10.03
N TYR A 39 -2.40 5.33 -10.32
CA TYR A 39 -3.56 6.06 -10.85
C TYR A 39 -3.98 5.65 -12.26
N LYS A 40 -3.07 5.03 -13.02
CA LYS A 40 -3.30 4.58 -14.40
C LYS A 40 -3.64 3.10 -14.49
N GLU A 41 -3.64 2.39 -13.37
CA GLU A 41 -3.90 0.96 -13.31
C GLU A 41 -5.23 0.69 -12.60
N ASP A 42 -6.03 -0.26 -13.13
CA ASP A 42 -7.26 -0.71 -12.48
C ASP A 42 -6.95 -1.90 -11.56
N PRO A 43 -7.11 -1.73 -10.23
CA PRO A 43 -6.85 -2.80 -9.27
C PRO A 43 -7.78 -4.00 -9.43
N LYS A 44 -9.00 -3.80 -9.96
CA LYS A 44 -9.97 -4.89 -10.19
C LYS A 44 -9.51 -5.82 -11.31
N VAL A 45 -8.87 -5.29 -12.34
CA VAL A 45 -8.31 -6.10 -13.45
C VAL A 45 -7.21 -7.01 -12.94
N ALA A 46 -6.36 -6.53 -12.03
CA ALA A 46 -5.28 -7.32 -11.46
C ALA A 46 -5.77 -8.58 -10.74
N LEU A 47 -6.93 -8.52 -10.08
CA LEU A 47 -7.54 -9.67 -9.40
C LEU A 47 -8.36 -10.54 -10.36
N LYS A 48 -9.17 -9.94 -11.25
CA LYS A 48 -10.04 -10.67 -12.17
C LYS A 48 -9.32 -11.62 -13.10
N SER A 49 -8.09 -11.31 -13.48
CA SER A 49 -7.27 -12.13 -14.38
C SER A 49 -6.41 -13.18 -13.67
N ALA A 50 -6.45 -13.24 -12.34
CA ALA A 50 -5.46 -13.99 -11.58
C ALA A 50 -6.05 -14.86 -10.45
N TYR A 51 -7.33 -15.20 -10.52
CA TYR A 51 -7.91 -16.24 -9.67
C TYR A 51 -8.28 -17.46 -10.49
N PHE A 52 -8.36 -18.62 -9.83
CA PHE A 52 -8.84 -19.86 -10.38
C PHE A 52 -9.88 -20.49 -9.46
N GLN A 53 -10.76 -21.31 -10.03
CA GLN A 53 -11.74 -22.07 -9.26
C GLN A 53 -11.01 -23.18 -8.49
N GLY A 54 -11.26 -23.29 -7.21
CA GLY A 54 -10.63 -24.29 -6.37
C GLY A 54 -11.36 -24.45 -5.05
N VAL A 55 -11.28 -25.65 -4.50
CA VAL A 55 -11.83 -25.95 -3.19
C VAL A 55 -10.70 -25.84 -2.17
N CYS A 56 -10.81 -24.86 -1.29
CA CYS A 56 -9.95 -24.70 -0.13
C CYS A 56 -10.79 -24.08 0.98
N ASP A 57 -10.94 -24.80 2.08
CA ASP A 57 -11.71 -24.32 3.23
C ASP A 57 -10.83 -23.67 4.30
N GLU A 58 -9.51 -23.77 4.13
CA GLU A 58 -8.51 -23.25 5.06
C GLU A 58 -8.16 -21.80 4.79
N MET A 59 -7.65 -21.13 5.81
CA MET A 59 -7.16 -19.77 5.71
C MET A 59 -5.90 -19.70 4.85
N ILE A 60 -5.87 -18.77 3.91
CA ILE A 60 -4.67 -18.43 3.12
C ILE A 60 -4.16 -17.09 3.62
N VAL A 61 -2.86 -17.03 3.94
CA VAL A 61 -2.21 -15.80 4.43
C VAL A 61 -1.01 -15.46 3.54
N ALA A 62 -1.03 -14.26 3.00
CA ALA A 62 0.11 -13.61 2.36
C ALA A 62 0.63 -12.54 3.32
N GLN A 63 1.82 -12.76 3.90
CA GLN A 63 2.34 -11.86 4.92
C GLN A 63 3.59 -11.12 4.48
N ASN A 64 3.85 -9.98 5.13
CA ASN A 64 5.05 -9.18 4.95
C ASN A 64 5.29 -8.70 3.51
N ILE A 65 4.22 -8.40 2.79
CA ILE A 65 4.33 -7.81 1.45
C ILE A 65 4.75 -6.35 1.61
N GLU A 66 5.98 -6.06 1.22
CA GLU A 66 6.55 -4.71 1.29
C GLU A 66 5.80 -3.73 0.39
N PHE A 67 5.65 -2.51 0.86
CA PHE A 67 5.09 -1.43 0.07
C PHE A 67 5.79 -0.09 0.34
N TYR A 68 5.73 0.78 -0.66
CA TYR A 68 6.17 2.17 -0.59
C TYR A 68 5.05 3.07 -1.12
N SER A 69 4.63 4.05 -0.33
CA SER A 69 3.58 4.98 -0.68
C SER A 69 3.95 6.42 -0.35
N THR A 70 3.13 7.36 -0.77
CA THR A 70 3.36 8.80 -0.54
C THR A 70 2.21 9.35 0.29
N CYS A 71 2.55 9.91 1.45
CA CYS A 71 1.59 10.62 2.31
C CYS A 71 1.03 11.83 1.57
N GLU A 72 -0.28 11.90 1.39
CA GLU A 72 -0.93 13.00 0.64
C GLU A 72 -0.78 14.37 1.30
N HIS A 73 -0.58 14.42 2.63
CA HIS A 73 -0.49 15.67 3.36
C HIS A 73 0.86 16.39 3.19
N HIS A 74 1.95 15.63 3.03
CA HIS A 74 3.31 16.20 3.04
C HIS A 74 4.14 15.79 1.83
N LEU A 75 3.63 14.94 0.94
CA LEU A 75 4.35 14.31 -0.17
C LEU A 75 5.62 13.55 0.26
N LEU A 76 5.70 13.18 1.53
CA LEU A 76 6.78 12.37 2.08
C LEU A 76 6.40 10.89 2.04
N PRO A 77 7.39 10.00 1.88
CA PRO A 77 7.13 8.57 1.88
C PRO A 77 6.58 8.04 3.21
N PHE A 78 5.73 7.04 3.14
CA PHE A 78 5.54 6.06 4.19
C PHE A 78 5.69 4.66 3.60
N LEU A 79 6.26 3.76 4.37
CA LEU A 79 6.67 2.45 3.89
C LEU A 79 6.55 1.41 5.00
N GLY A 80 6.35 0.17 4.60
CA GLY A 80 6.18 -0.90 5.55
C GLY A 80 5.72 -2.20 4.90
N ASN A 81 4.92 -2.96 5.64
CA ASN A 81 4.44 -4.26 5.21
C ASN A 81 2.92 -4.35 5.31
N ILE A 82 2.34 -5.05 4.35
CA ILE A 82 0.93 -5.43 4.37
C ILE A 82 0.83 -6.94 4.44
N SER A 83 -0.01 -7.42 5.35
CA SER A 83 -0.40 -8.83 5.45
C SER A 83 -1.88 -8.94 5.15
N LEU A 84 -2.23 -9.88 4.26
CA LEU A 84 -3.59 -10.17 3.85
C LEU A 84 -3.91 -11.64 4.11
N GLY A 85 -4.96 -11.90 4.89
CA GLY A 85 -5.51 -13.22 5.10
C GLY A 85 -6.93 -13.32 4.54
N TYR A 86 -7.27 -14.45 3.93
CA TYR A 86 -8.64 -14.69 3.50
C TYR A 86 -9.01 -16.18 3.60
N ILE A 87 -10.30 -16.43 3.74
CA ILE A 87 -10.86 -17.79 3.68
C ILE A 87 -11.61 -17.89 2.36
N PRO A 88 -11.12 -18.71 1.42
CA PRO A 88 -11.76 -18.89 0.11
C PRO A 88 -13.21 -19.38 0.23
N LYS A 89 -14.02 -19.05 -0.78
CA LYS A 89 -15.32 -19.70 -1.00
C LYS A 89 -15.24 -20.59 -2.25
N GLU A 90 -14.94 -19.98 -3.38
CA GLU A 90 -14.86 -20.68 -4.67
C GLU A 90 -13.62 -20.26 -5.47
N LYS A 91 -13.02 -19.13 -5.09
CA LYS A 91 -11.90 -18.51 -5.83
C LYS A 91 -10.64 -18.51 -4.98
N ILE A 92 -9.56 -19.03 -5.55
CA ILE A 92 -8.21 -18.95 -4.98
C ILE A 92 -7.41 -17.97 -5.82
N VAL A 93 -6.73 -17.02 -5.16
CA VAL A 93 -6.01 -15.93 -5.82
C VAL A 93 -4.54 -16.29 -5.98
N GLY A 94 -4.00 -16.04 -7.15
CA GLY A 94 -2.57 -16.12 -7.37
C GLY A 94 -1.81 -15.10 -6.50
N ILE A 95 -0.74 -15.54 -5.84
CA ILE A 95 0.01 -14.73 -4.86
C ILE A 95 0.51 -13.42 -5.47
N GLY A 96 0.96 -13.45 -6.72
CA GLY A 96 1.39 -12.26 -7.45
C GLY A 96 0.29 -11.20 -7.65
N ALA A 97 -0.98 -11.60 -7.70
CA ALA A 97 -2.09 -10.67 -7.85
C ALA A 97 -2.37 -9.90 -6.55
N ILE A 98 -2.16 -10.52 -5.39
CA ILE A 98 -2.26 -9.84 -4.10
C ILE A 98 -1.17 -8.76 -4.01
N ALA A 99 0.06 -9.09 -4.34
CA ALA A 99 1.16 -8.13 -4.37
C ALA A 99 0.90 -6.99 -5.38
N LYS A 100 0.35 -7.32 -6.56
CA LYS A 100 0.00 -6.32 -7.58
C LYS A 100 -1.12 -5.39 -7.11
N LEU A 101 -2.14 -5.90 -6.44
CA LEU A 101 -3.21 -5.10 -5.84
C LEU A 101 -2.66 -4.07 -4.84
N ILE A 102 -1.77 -4.53 -3.96
CA ILE A 102 -1.11 -3.68 -2.96
C ILE A 102 -0.27 -2.61 -3.67
N GLU A 103 0.54 -3.00 -4.66
CA GLU A 103 1.37 -2.06 -5.43
C GLU A 103 0.53 -0.97 -6.12
N ILE A 104 -0.59 -1.33 -6.77
CA ILE A 104 -1.46 -0.37 -7.46
C ILE A 104 -2.01 0.69 -6.51
N TYR A 105 -2.47 0.29 -5.33
CA TYR A 105 -3.01 1.24 -4.36
C TYR A 105 -1.92 2.04 -3.64
N SER A 106 -0.74 1.43 -3.41
CA SER A 106 0.40 2.10 -2.77
C SER A 106 1.01 3.17 -3.67
N ARG A 107 1.02 2.97 -4.99
CA ARG A 107 1.55 3.96 -5.96
C ARG A 107 0.56 5.08 -6.27
N ARG A 108 0.04 5.69 -5.21
CA ARG A 108 -0.87 6.85 -5.23
C ARG A 108 -0.53 7.80 -4.09
N LEU A 109 -1.13 8.99 -4.08
CA LEU A 109 -1.18 9.82 -2.88
C LEU A 109 -2.17 9.18 -1.90
N GLN A 110 -1.70 8.83 -0.70
CA GLN A 110 -2.46 8.00 0.24
C GLN A 110 -2.40 8.50 1.68
N ILE A 111 -3.37 8.02 2.44
CA ILE A 111 -3.27 7.82 3.88
C ILE A 111 -3.35 6.33 4.17
N GLN A 112 -2.71 5.88 5.23
CA GLN A 112 -2.59 4.44 5.52
C GLN A 112 -3.96 3.77 5.71
N GLU A 113 -4.90 4.45 6.35
CA GLU A 113 -6.26 3.97 6.59
C GLU A 113 -7.02 3.71 5.28
N ARG A 114 -6.93 4.64 4.33
CA ARG A 114 -7.55 4.50 3.01
C ARG A 114 -6.89 3.38 2.21
N LEU A 115 -5.55 3.30 2.23
CA LEU A 115 -4.80 2.22 1.58
C LEU A 115 -5.28 0.85 2.05
N THR A 116 -5.32 0.64 3.37
CA THR A 116 -5.77 -0.61 3.99
C THR A 116 -7.21 -0.94 3.61
N THR A 117 -8.09 0.06 3.63
CA THR A 117 -9.52 -0.09 3.30
C THR A 117 -9.72 -0.45 1.83
N GLN A 118 -9.09 0.27 0.91
CA GLN A 118 -9.22 0.04 -0.52
C GLN A 118 -8.75 -1.36 -0.93
N ILE A 119 -7.65 -1.85 -0.36
CA ILE A 119 -7.16 -3.21 -0.61
C ILE A 119 -8.19 -4.24 -0.15
N ALA A 120 -8.70 -4.12 1.08
CA ALA A 120 -9.66 -5.06 1.64
C ALA A 120 -10.99 -5.04 0.87
N GLU A 121 -11.50 -3.86 0.51
CA GLU A 121 -12.76 -3.72 -0.21
C GLU A 121 -12.70 -4.27 -1.62
N THR A 122 -11.63 -3.97 -2.35
CA THR A 122 -11.48 -4.50 -3.71
C THR A 122 -11.28 -6.01 -3.72
N PHE A 123 -10.53 -6.54 -2.75
CA PHE A 123 -10.35 -7.97 -2.61
C PHE A 123 -11.68 -8.68 -2.29
N ASP A 124 -12.44 -8.16 -1.33
CA ASP A 124 -13.75 -8.67 -0.93
C ASP A 124 -14.76 -8.65 -2.09
N GLU A 125 -14.82 -7.53 -2.83
CA GLU A 125 -15.75 -7.34 -3.97
C GLU A 125 -15.47 -8.33 -5.13
N ILE A 126 -14.20 -8.58 -5.46
CA ILE A 126 -13.84 -9.35 -6.66
C ILE A 126 -13.75 -10.85 -6.36
N ILE A 127 -13.19 -11.20 -5.21
CA ILE A 127 -12.94 -12.60 -4.84
C ILE A 127 -14.14 -13.22 -4.14
N GLU A 128 -14.91 -12.40 -3.43
CA GLU A 128 -16.09 -12.85 -2.66
C GLU A 128 -15.75 -13.97 -1.66
N PRO A 129 -14.69 -13.81 -0.85
CA PRO A 129 -14.30 -14.83 0.11
C PRO A 129 -15.33 -14.95 1.25
N ARG A 130 -15.26 -16.00 2.06
CA ARG A 130 -16.02 -16.08 3.33
C ARG A 130 -15.62 -14.99 4.32
N GLY A 131 -14.42 -14.47 4.18
CA GLY A 131 -13.89 -13.33 4.93
C GLY A 131 -12.51 -12.96 4.48
N VAL A 132 -12.14 -11.71 4.72
CA VAL A 132 -10.82 -11.15 4.46
C VAL A 132 -10.39 -10.26 5.60
N ILE A 133 -9.10 -10.27 5.90
CA ILE A 133 -8.41 -9.36 6.82
C ILE A 133 -7.20 -8.78 6.13
N VAL A 134 -7.03 -7.46 6.24
CA VAL A 134 -5.82 -6.76 5.79
C VAL A 134 -5.25 -6.01 6.98
N VAL A 135 -3.97 -6.21 7.24
CA VAL A 135 -3.21 -5.49 8.27
C VAL A 135 -2.06 -4.76 7.58
N CYS A 136 -1.92 -3.48 7.87
CA CYS A 136 -0.85 -2.64 7.36
C CYS A 136 -0.04 -2.10 8.54
N GLU A 137 1.28 -2.26 8.50
CA GLU A 137 2.23 -1.71 9.46
C GLU A 137 3.23 -0.82 8.71
N ALA A 138 3.34 0.44 9.10
CA ALA A 138 4.19 1.38 8.37
C ALA A 138 4.90 2.39 9.27
N LYS A 139 6.07 2.83 8.79
CA LYS A 139 6.79 4.02 9.25
C LYS A 139 6.47 5.19 8.33
N HIS A 140 6.24 6.35 8.94
CA HIS A 140 5.90 7.58 8.23
C HIS A 140 7.02 8.60 8.34
N LEU A 141 7.63 8.98 7.22
CA LEU A 141 8.68 10.00 7.25
C LEU A 141 8.14 11.38 7.66
N CYS A 142 6.87 11.67 7.42
CA CYS A 142 6.23 12.88 7.93
C CYS A 142 6.12 12.95 9.46
N MET A 143 6.27 11.82 10.17
CA MET A 143 6.39 11.78 11.63
C MET A 143 7.85 11.73 12.09
N SER A 144 8.75 11.18 11.27
CA SER A 144 10.13 10.91 11.68
C SER A 144 11.05 12.10 11.45
N MET A 145 10.94 12.78 10.29
CA MET A 145 11.90 13.79 9.87
C MET A 145 11.41 15.23 10.08
N GLN A 146 10.15 15.42 10.41
CA GLN A 146 9.58 16.75 10.70
C GLN A 146 8.47 16.63 11.77
N GLY A 147 7.93 17.75 12.23
CA GLY A 147 6.85 17.79 13.22
C GLY A 147 7.27 17.16 14.54
N VAL A 148 6.63 16.05 14.91
CA VAL A 148 6.85 15.36 16.20
C VAL A 148 8.18 14.60 16.31
N GLN A 149 8.88 14.38 15.22
CA GLN A 149 10.21 13.75 15.14
C GLN A 149 10.33 12.39 15.85
N LYS A 150 9.31 11.53 15.70
CA LYS A 150 9.25 10.21 16.32
C LYS A 150 9.73 9.12 15.35
N GLN A 151 10.99 8.75 15.42
CA GLN A 151 11.66 7.87 14.46
C GLN A 151 11.27 6.39 14.59
N ASN A 152 10.89 5.94 15.78
CA ASN A 152 10.56 4.53 16.05
C ASN A 152 9.04 4.26 16.07
N ALA A 153 8.22 5.26 15.77
CA ALA A 153 6.78 5.08 15.71
C ALA A 153 6.39 4.20 14.52
N ILE A 154 5.60 3.17 14.78
CA ILE A 154 4.98 2.31 13.77
C ILE A 154 3.48 2.47 13.90
N ILE A 155 2.84 2.82 12.80
CA ILE A 155 1.38 2.91 12.72
C ILE A 155 0.84 1.59 12.19
N LYS A 156 -0.18 1.06 12.85
CA LYS A 156 -0.87 -0.17 12.42
C LYS A 156 -2.32 0.12 12.13
N THR A 157 -2.78 -0.30 10.97
CA THR A 157 -4.18 -0.24 10.56
C THR A 157 -4.67 -1.62 10.16
N SER A 158 -5.95 -1.91 10.39
CA SER A 158 -6.55 -3.18 9.98
C SER A 158 -7.97 -3.00 9.49
N VAL A 159 -8.35 -3.80 8.50
CA VAL A 159 -9.72 -3.91 8.01
C VAL A 159 -10.11 -5.38 7.96
N LEU A 160 -11.28 -5.68 8.52
CA LEU A 160 -11.82 -7.03 8.64
C LEU A 160 -13.21 -7.10 8.00
N LYS A 161 -13.44 -8.15 7.20
CA LYS A 161 -14.75 -8.44 6.60
C LYS A 161 -15.13 -9.91 6.75
N GLY A 162 -16.42 -10.21 6.59
CA GLY A 162 -16.93 -11.57 6.68
C GLY A 162 -16.62 -12.26 8.00
N LEU A 163 -16.10 -13.48 7.96
CA LEU A 163 -15.77 -14.28 9.14
C LEU A 163 -14.76 -13.61 10.07
N PHE A 164 -13.75 -12.91 9.54
CA PHE A 164 -12.79 -12.20 10.40
C PHE A 164 -13.43 -11.12 11.27
N LYS A 165 -14.53 -10.51 10.80
CA LYS A 165 -15.28 -9.54 11.60
C LYS A 165 -16.20 -10.21 12.63
N LYS A 166 -16.78 -11.35 12.27
CA LYS A 166 -17.83 -12.02 13.08
C LYS A 166 -17.26 -12.96 14.14
N ASP A 167 -16.18 -13.68 13.83
CA ASP A 167 -15.61 -14.73 14.67
C ASP A 167 -14.25 -14.37 15.26
N PRO A 168 -14.14 -14.26 16.58
CA PRO A 168 -12.86 -14.01 17.27
C PRO A 168 -11.82 -15.13 17.10
N LYS A 169 -12.22 -16.38 16.90
CA LYS A 169 -11.31 -17.51 16.73
C LYS A 169 -10.57 -17.40 15.39
N THR A 170 -11.29 -17.07 14.33
CA THR A 170 -10.71 -16.82 13.00
C THR A 170 -9.68 -15.68 13.04
N ARG A 171 -9.94 -14.61 13.81
CA ARG A 171 -8.93 -13.54 14.01
C ARG A 171 -7.71 -14.01 14.77
N ALA A 172 -7.91 -14.82 15.81
CA ALA A 172 -6.81 -15.32 16.63
C ALA A 172 -5.89 -16.25 15.82
N GLU A 173 -6.44 -17.09 14.98
CA GLU A 173 -5.70 -17.97 14.06
C GLU A 173 -4.83 -17.15 13.10
N PHE A 174 -5.39 -16.11 12.46
CA PHE A 174 -4.62 -15.22 11.60
C PHE A 174 -3.44 -14.58 12.35
N ILE A 175 -3.68 -14.05 13.56
CA ILE A 175 -2.63 -13.44 14.39
C ILE A 175 -1.56 -14.46 14.77
N GLN A 176 -1.94 -15.71 15.00
CA GLN A 176 -0.98 -16.79 15.30
C GLN A 176 -0.11 -17.12 14.07
N LEU A 177 -0.71 -17.22 12.89
CA LEU A 177 0.02 -17.44 11.63
C LEU A 177 0.99 -16.31 11.30
N LEU A 178 0.67 -15.05 11.67
CA LEU A 178 1.60 -13.93 11.49
C LEU A 178 2.82 -13.94 12.43
N LYS A 179 2.76 -14.72 13.53
CA LYS A 179 3.84 -14.80 14.52
C LYS A 179 4.77 -16.01 14.30
N SER A 180 4.33 -16.96 13.50
CA SER A 180 5.11 -18.13 13.11
C SER A 180 6.09 -17.81 11.98
#